data_2f1436dc147107de5b002760967fa0f3
#
_entry.id   2f1436dc147107de5b002760967fa0f3
#
_cell.length_a   1.000
_cell.length_b   1.000
_cell.length_c   1.000
_cell.angle_alpha   90.00
_cell.angle_beta   90.00
_cell.angle_gamma   90.00
#
_symmetry.space_group_name_H-M   'P 1'
#
loop_
_entity.id
_entity.type
_entity.pdbx_description
1 polymer ?
#
loop_
_entity_poly.entity_id
_entity_poly.type
_entity_poly.pdbx_seq_one_letter_code
_entity_poly.pdbx_strand_id
1 'polypeptide(L)'
;MSEFNKKSRKRNAMLLSGMGMLNQIISNVAAFIYRTVFIYWLSVEYLGINGLFTNIIQIFSLAELGIGSVIIFRLYKPIKEDNVSQTAALMHFYKSFYQLMAIIIIIVGVALAPFLPYIIHDTSEIPDDINLYVVYALYILQSATSYMFAYRQALLDADQKGYINTAVQMVFTCLRYGASILVLYLTRNYTLVLMIGIIVNLLGNIWIYIYVSRTYSDIFHNKTRLSKNEIKQIYKDTGAMLCHRIGSTVVNSTDNIIMSMYVGTVAVGLYSNYYMIIQIIQNVMNNLLGSFTASIGNHALSVENKERYQLYKKLRFANMWISVFCTSSLYLLLNPFIEVVWGQELLFSTDIVFILCLNFFLYSSRIVNGSFSNASGMFVYDKARPLVEAALNLVISIILAQRMGISGVFLGTIISSLLTVWWREPYLLYKKVFEEKILNYFGTYILWMALLAVITVCLDGCFSQMPVDVLYLVVRFLICGIGINVVLALLMCRNQYFQYYVHLICKMIKERFRI
;
A
#
# COMPACT_ATOMS: atom_id res chain seq x y z
N MET A 1 -32.42 6.44 18.27
CA MET A 1 -31.80 6.48 16.92
C MET A 1 -32.80 5.90 15.95
N SER A 2 -33.38 6.67 15.02
CA SER A 2 -34.45 6.17 14.16
C SER A 2 -33.91 5.06 13.22
N GLU A 3 -34.74 4.05 12.96
CA GLU A 3 -34.42 2.95 12.01
C GLU A 3 -33.99 3.47 10.62
N PHE A 4 -34.52 4.60 10.24
CA PHE A 4 -34.18 5.32 9.00
C PHE A 4 -32.69 5.70 8.96
N ASN A 5 -32.13 6.17 10.06
CA ASN A 5 -30.71 6.57 10.16
C ASN A 5 -29.78 5.34 10.12
N LYS A 6 -30.21 4.19 10.68
CA LYS A 6 -29.47 2.92 10.65
C LYS A 6 -29.45 2.32 9.24
N LYS A 7 -30.55 2.41 8.49
CA LYS A 7 -30.70 1.93 7.11
C LYS A 7 -29.86 2.77 6.12
N SER A 8 -29.83 4.09 6.31
CA SER A 8 -28.98 5.01 5.54
C SER A 8 -27.48 4.72 5.73
N ARG A 9 -27.04 4.52 6.97
CA ARG A 9 -25.63 4.19 7.28
C ARG A 9 -25.17 2.86 6.68
N LYS A 10 -26.02 1.83 6.74
CA LYS A 10 -25.73 0.54 6.13
C LYS A 10 -25.57 0.66 4.61
N ARG A 11 -26.46 1.44 3.98
CA ARG A 11 -26.39 1.74 2.54
C ARG A 11 -25.10 2.48 2.18
N ASN A 12 -24.74 3.52 2.94
CA ASN A 12 -23.53 4.31 2.69
C ASN A 12 -22.26 3.46 2.86
N ALA A 13 -22.22 2.56 3.85
CA ALA A 13 -21.10 1.62 4.03
C ALA A 13 -20.99 0.64 2.85
N MET A 14 -22.10 0.12 2.34
CA MET A 14 -22.09 -0.74 1.15
C MET A 14 -21.64 0.03 -0.10
N LEU A 15 -22.12 1.26 -0.27
CA LEU A 15 -21.69 2.13 -1.37
C LEU A 15 -20.20 2.44 -1.30
N LEU A 16 -19.69 2.77 -0.12
CA LEU A 16 -18.26 3.04 0.09
C LEU A 16 -17.39 1.82 -0.26
N SER A 17 -17.78 0.63 0.22
CA SER A 17 -17.05 -0.61 -0.08
C SER A 17 -17.10 -0.95 -1.57
N GLY A 18 -18.28 -0.88 -2.20
CA GLY A 18 -18.43 -1.16 -3.63
C GLY A 18 -17.68 -0.16 -4.51
N MET A 19 -17.81 1.13 -4.22
CA MET A 19 -17.10 2.19 -4.95
C MET A 19 -15.58 2.13 -4.69
N GLY A 20 -15.15 1.75 -3.47
CA GLY A 20 -13.74 1.55 -3.16
C GLY A 20 -13.11 0.45 -4.00
N MET A 21 -13.78 -0.70 -4.13
CA MET A 21 -13.32 -1.80 -4.99
C MET A 21 -13.29 -1.39 -6.47
N LEU A 22 -14.34 -0.72 -6.95
CA LEU A 22 -14.42 -0.25 -8.32
C LEU A 22 -13.33 0.78 -8.62
N ASN A 23 -13.13 1.75 -7.73
CA ASN A 23 -12.05 2.74 -7.84
C ASN A 23 -10.67 2.07 -7.90
N GLN A 24 -10.43 1.05 -7.06
CA GLN A 24 -9.16 0.32 -7.06
C GLN A 24 -8.88 -0.35 -8.40
N ILE A 25 -9.89 -1.04 -8.97
CA ILE A 25 -9.77 -1.71 -10.27
C ILE A 25 -9.52 -0.69 -11.38
N ILE A 26 -10.37 0.33 -11.47
CA ILE A 26 -10.27 1.37 -12.52
C ILE A 26 -8.94 2.12 -12.42
N SER A 27 -8.52 2.50 -11.22
CA SER A 27 -7.25 3.21 -11.01
C SER A 27 -6.05 2.35 -11.37
N ASN A 28 -6.06 1.05 -11.05
CA ASN A 28 -4.98 0.13 -11.41
C ASN A 28 -4.90 -0.07 -12.93
N VAL A 29 -6.05 -0.27 -13.60
CA VAL A 29 -6.11 -0.41 -15.07
C VAL A 29 -5.63 0.88 -15.75
N ALA A 30 -6.14 2.04 -15.31
CA ALA A 30 -5.73 3.32 -15.86
C ALA A 30 -4.23 3.61 -15.64
N ALA A 31 -3.70 3.28 -14.47
CA ALA A 31 -2.27 3.39 -14.17
C ALA A 31 -1.43 2.46 -15.04
N PHE A 32 -1.89 1.23 -15.29
CA PHE A 32 -1.21 0.28 -16.16
C PHE A 32 -1.17 0.75 -17.62
N ILE A 33 -2.30 1.22 -18.14
CA ILE A 33 -2.37 1.78 -19.51
C ILE A 33 -1.45 3.00 -19.63
N TYR A 34 -1.52 3.93 -18.67
CA TYR A 34 -0.63 5.10 -18.65
C TYR A 34 0.84 4.69 -18.60
N ARG A 35 1.21 3.72 -17.74
CA ARG A 35 2.58 3.20 -17.63
C ARG A 35 3.06 2.61 -18.96
N THR A 36 2.24 1.83 -19.63
CA THR A 36 2.56 1.23 -20.92
C THR A 36 2.82 2.31 -21.97
N VAL A 37 1.91 3.28 -22.09
CA VAL A 37 2.09 4.42 -23.01
C VAL A 37 3.33 5.23 -22.66
N PHE A 38 3.58 5.44 -21.36
CA PHE A 38 4.74 6.19 -20.89
C PHE A 38 6.07 5.52 -21.30
N ILE A 39 6.19 4.19 -21.13
CA ILE A 39 7.38 3.42 -21.48
C ILE A 39 7.64 3.45 -23.00
N TYR A 40 6.60 3.39 -23.83
CA TYR A 40 6.76 3.44 -25.29
C TYR A 40 7.24 4.79 -25.83
N TRP A 41 7.04 5.87 -25.08
CA TRP A 41 7.26 7.23 -25.59
C TRP A 41 8.36 7.98 -24.85
N LEU A 42 8.63 7.59 -23.62
CA LEU A 42 9.70 8.12 -22.77
C LEU A 42 10.58 6.97 -22.29
N SER A 43 11.83 7.26 -22.07
CA SER A 43 12.79 6.26 -21.61
C SER A 43 12.64 5.92 -20.11
N VAL A 44 13.37 4.90 -19.66
CA VAL A 44 13.32 4.40 -18.27
C VAL A 44 13.84 5.42 -17.24
N GLU A 45 14.70 6.32 -17.64
CA GLU A 45 15.28 7.38 -16.79
C GLU A 45 14.18 8.29 -16.21
N TYR A 46 13.15 8.61 -17.01
CA TYR A 46 11.99 9.39 -16.52
C TYR A 46 11.20 8.63 -15.45
N LEU A 47 11.12 7.30 -15.55
CA LEU A 47 10.50 6.47 -14.51
C LEU A 47 11.33 6.48 -13.24
N GLY A 48 12.65 6.48 -13.36
CA GLY A 48 13.57 6.59 -12.25
C GLY A 48 13.36 7.88 -11.46
N ILE A 49 13.36 9.00 -12.17
CA ILE A 49 13.12 10.32 -11.58
C ILE A 49 11.74 10.40 -10.91
N ASN A 50 10.71 9.87 -11.59
CA ASN A 50 9.36 9.80 -11.03
C ASN A 50 9.33 8.97 -9.72
N GLY A 51 9.94 7.78 -9.72
CA GLY A 51 10.03 6.92 -8.55
C GLY A 51 10.76 7.57 -7.38
N LEU A 52 11.94 8.16 -7.67
CA LEU A 52 12.75 8.85 -6.67
C LEU A 52 11.98 10.02 -6.02
N PHE A 53 11.46 10.94 -6.81
CA PHE A 53 10.78 12.12 -6.27
C PHE A 53 9.48 11.77 -5.56
N THR A 54 8.74 10.78 -6.05
CA THR A 54 7.55 10.27 -5.34
C THR A 54 7.91 9.78 -3.94
N ASN A 55 9.03 9.05 -3.77
CA ASN A 55 9.44 8.55 -2.45
C ASN A 55 10.01 9.65 -1.55
N ILE A 56 10.74 10.63 -2.08
CA ILE A 56 11.18 11.80 -1.32
C ILE A 56 9.96 12.54 -0.75
N ILE A 57 8.95 12.81 -1.58
CA ILE A 57 7.71 13.47 -1.13
C ILE A 57 6.93 12.60 -0.13
N GLN A 58 6.95 11.29 -0.27
CA GLN A 58 6.31 10.39 0.68
C GLN A 58 6.96 10.45 2.07
N ILE A 59 8.27 10.64 2.14
CA ILE A 59 8.96 10.89 3.43
C ILE A 59 8.52 12.23 4.04
N PHE A 60 8.35 13.29 3.24
CA PHE A 60 7.87 14.58 3.76
C PHE A 60 6.45 14.48 4.32
N SER A 61 5.62 13.60 3.76
CA SER A 61 4.27 13.35 4.26
C SER A 61 4.20 12.59 5.58
N LEU A 62 5.34 12.11 6.11
CA LEU A 62 5.41 11.49 7.46
C LEU A 62 4.86 12.39 8.56
N ALA A 63 5.02 13.71 8.43
CA ALA A 63 4.55 14.67 9.43
C ALA A 63 3.02 14.69 9.59
N GLU A 64 2.26 14.25 8.56
CA GLU A 64 0.80 14.11 8.60
C GLU A 64 0.35 12.82 9.29
N LEU A 65 1.19 11.80 9.28
CA LEU A 65 0.81 10.43 9.62
C LEU A 65 0.29 10.31 11.06
N GLY A 66 -1.02 10.19 11.19
CA GLY A 66 -1.72 9.96 12.44
C GLY A 66 -2.75 11.04 12.80
N ILE A 67 -2.51 12.31 12.48
CA ILE A 67 -3.45 13.38 12.88
C ILE A 67 -4.79 13.26 12.14
N GLY A 68 -4.77 12.85 10.86
CA GLY A 68 -5.98 12.63 10.06
C GLY A 68 -6.93 11.64 10.71
N SER A 69 -6.42 10.48 11.09
CA SER A 69 -7.23 9.44 11.75
C SER A 69 -7.74 9.88 13.13
N VAL A 70 -6.94 10.62 13.90
CA VAL A 70 -7.35 11.16 15.20
C VAL A 70 -8.47 12.17 15.04
N ILE A 71 -8.36 13.08 14.08
CA ILE A 71 -9.39 14.09 13.81
C ILE A 71 -10.68 13.44 13.30
N ILE A 72 -10.61 12.53 12.33
CA ILE A 72 -11.79 11.79 11.83
C ILE A 72 -12.50 11.07 12.99
N PHE A 73 -11.74 10.39 13.86
CA PHE A 73 -12.29 9.73 15.03
C PHE A 73 -13.00 10.72 15.98
N ARG A 74 -12.39 11.88 16.24
CA ARG A 74 -12.97 12.91 17.10
C ARG A 74 -14.18 13.62 16.48
N LEU A 75 -14.30 13.65 15.15
CA LEU A 75 -15.44 14.21 14.43
C LEU A 75 -16.70 13.32 14.53
N TYR A 76 -16.58 12.01 14.74
CA TYR A 76 -17.73 11.10 14.78
C TYR A 76 -18.79 11.49 15.82
N LYS A 77 -18.36 11.89 17.04
CA LYS A 77 -19.27 12.25 18.12
C LYS A 77 -20.01 13.57 17.85
N PRO A 78 -19.33 14.70 17.58
CA PRO A 78 -19.99 15.97 17.29
C PRO A 78 -20.92 15.90 16.07
N ILE A 79 -20.53 15.21 15.01
CA ILE A 79 -21.40 15.02 13.82
C ILE A 79 -22.66 14.21 14.19
N LYS A 80 -22.52 13.17 15.02
CA LYS A 80 -23.67 12.38 15.44
C LYS A 80 -24.64 13.15 16.33
N GLU A 81 -24.11 14.10 17.11
CA GLU A 81 -24.87 14.93 18.05
C GLU A 81 -25.34 16.27 17.42
N ASP A 82 -25.12 16.44 16.12
CA ASP A 82 -25.40 17.68 15.36
C ASP A 82 -24.76 18.94 16.02
N ASN A 83 -23.63 18.75 16.72
CA ASN A 83 -22.91 19.82 17.39
C ASN A 83 -22.01 20.57 16.38
N VAL A 84 -22.60 21.58 15.71
CA VAL A 84 -21.94 22.41 14.71
C VAL A 84 -20.72 23.13 15.29
N SER A 85 -20.79 23.64 16.53
CA SER A 85 -19.69 24.39 17.15
C SER A 85 -18.46 23.54 17.38
N GLN A 86 -18.62 22.34 17.92
CA GLN A 86 -17.50 21.42 18.16
C GLN A 86 -16.91 20.90 16.83
N THR A 87 -17.77 20.59 15.85
CA THR A 87 -17.34 20.16 14.53
C THR A 87 -16.54 21.27 13.84
N ALA A 88 -17.01 22.52 13.90
CA ALA A 88 -16.30 23.69 13.36
C ALA A 88 -14.93 23.88 14.02
N ALA A 89 -14.86 23.79 15.35
CA ALA A 89 -13.61 23.94 16.11
C ALA A 89 -12.55 22.90 15.68
N LEU A 90 -12.94 21.62 15.52
CA LEU A 90 -12.08 20.56 15.02
C LEU A 90 -11.62 20.82 13.57
N MET A 91 -12.53 21.25 12.70
CA MET A 91 -12.22 21.54 11.30
C MET A 91 -11.30 22.77 11.13
N HIS A 92 -11.45 23.81 11.96
CA HIS A 92 -10.54 24.94 11.98
C HIS A 92 -9.12 24.55 12.41
N PHE A 93 -9.01 23.74 13.47
CA PHE A 93 -7.72 23.21 13.90
C PHE A 93 -7.07 22.39 12.79
N TYR A 94 -7.83 21.50 12.15
CA TYR A 94 -7.35 20.61 11.10
C TYR A 94 -6.88 21.38 9.86
N LYS A 95 -7.65 22.41 9.45
CA LYS A 95 -7.24 23.35 8.39
C LYS A 95 -5.90 24.01 8.69
N SER A 96 -5.75 24.59 9.90
CA SER A 96 -4.52 25.27 10.28
C SER A 96 -3.33 24.32 10.34
N PHE A 97 -3.55 23.08 10.81
CA PHE A 97 -2.51 22.06 10.83
C PHE A 97 -2.06 21.69 9.41
N TYR A 98 -2.99 21.45 8.48
CA TYR A 98 -2.66 21.09 7.10
C TYR A 98 -1.98 22.23 6.33
N GLN A 99 -2.38 23.48 6.58
CA GLN A 99 -1.69 24.65 6.03
C GLN A 99 -0.25 24.74 6.55
N LEU A 100 -0.03 24.48 7.84
CA LEU A 100 1.32 24.42 8.41
C LEU A 100 2.14 23.29 7.76
N MET A 101 1.56 22.10 7.56
CA MET A 101 2.24 20.99 6.89
C MET A 101 2.61 21.33 5.45
N ALA A 102 1.72 21.97 4.69
CA ALA A 102 2.03 22.44 3.34
C ALA A 102 3.25 23.40 3.32
N ILE A 103 3.31 24.33 4.26
CA ILE A 103 4.45 25.23 4.41
C ILE A 103 5.73 24.48 4.78
N ILE A 104 5.65 23.54 5.72
CA ILE A 104 6.80 22.70 6.13
C ILE A 104 7.33 21.89 4.93
N ILE A 105 6.44 21.28 4.13
CA ILE A 105 6.83 20.54 2.92
C ILE A 105 7.58 21.43 1.93
N ILE A 106 7.10 22.66 1.72
CA ILE A 106 7.77 23.61 0.84
C ILE A 106 9.16 23.98 1.41
N ILE A 107 9.25 24.33 2.69
CA ILE A 107 10.52 24.73 3.33
C ILE A 107 11.53 23.58 3.28
N VAL A 108 11.13 22.37 3.70
CA VAL A 108 12.00 21.20 3.72
C VAL A 108 12.38 20.79 2.29
N GLY A 109 11.42 20.88 1.34
CA GLY A 109 11.68 20.61 -0.06
C GLY A 109 12.70 21.58 -0.67
N VAL A 110 12.55 22.87 -0.43
CA VAL A 110 13.52 23.88 -0.89
C VAL A 110 14.89 23.67 -0.23
N ALA A 111 14.92 23.37 1.07
CA ALA A 111 16.17 23.09 1.79
C ALA A 111 16.88 21.82 1.28
N LEU A 112 16.16 20.84 0.76
CA LEU A 112 16.73 19.60 0.19
C LEU A 112 17.23 19.81 -1.25
N ALA A 113 16.74 20.80 -1.98
CA ALA A 113 17.08 21.00 -3.39
C ALA A 113 18.60 21.06 -3.68
N PRO A 114 19.46 21.73 -2.86
CA PRO A 114 20.91 21.71 -3.06
C PRO A 114 21.56 20.33 -2.91
N PHE A 115 20.87 19.39 -2.25
CA PHE A 115 21.37 18.03 -2.00
C PHE A 115 20.95 17.04 -3.09
N LEU A 116 20.11 17.43 -4.05
CA LEU A 116 19.68 16.54 -5.14
C LEU A 116 20.85 15.88 -5.90
N PRO A 117 21.95 16.60 -6.24
CA PRO A 117 23.07 15.97 -6.91
C PRO A 117 23.78 14.87 -6.10
N TYR A 118 23.62 14.87 -4.77
CA TYR A 118 24.16 13.81 -3.91
C TYR A 118 23.22 12.59 -3.78
N ILE A 119 21.94 12.80 -4.05
CA ILE A 119 20.89 11.76 -4.02
C ILE A 119 20.87 11.00 -5.35
N ILE A 120 21.26 11.66 -6.43
CA ILE A 120 21.34 11.08 -7.79
C ILE A 120 22.78 10.66 -8.04
N HIS A 121 23.00 9.35 -8.18
CA HIS A 121 24.34 8.77 -8.31
C HIS A 121 25.10 9.32 -9.52
N ASP A 122 24.41 9.39 -10.66
CA ASP A 122 24.98 9.91 -11.91
C ASP A 122 23.98 10.86 -12.57
N THR A 123 24.39 12.12 -12.73
CA THR A 123 23.56 13.12 -13.40
C THR A 123 23.49 12.93 -14.91
N SER A 124 24.37 12.10 -15.49
CA SER A 124 24.31 11.74 -16.92
C SER A 124 23.12 10.80 -17.24
N GLU A 125 22.53 10.15 -16.23
CA GLU A 125 21.27 9.40 -16.37
C GLU A 125 20.03 10.30 -16.46
N ILE A 126 20.18 11.63 -16.31
CA ILE A 126 19.05 12.55 -16.41
C ILE A 126 18.88 12.94 -17.88
N PRO A 127 17.68 12.79 -18.47
CA PRO A 127 17.43 13.22 -19.84
C PRO A 127 17.72 14.72 -20.03
N ASP A 128 18.38 15.08 -21.13
CA ASP A 128 18.83 16.44 -21.43
C ASP A 128 17.68 17.47 -21.60
N ASP A 129 16.46 16.97 -21.90
CA ASP A 129 15.28 17.81 -22.15
C ASP A 129 14.55 18.23 -20.86
N ILE A 130 14.99 17.76 -19.69
CA ILE A 130 14.37 18.13 -18.40
C ILE A 130 15.32 18.89 -17.49
N ASN A 131 14.77 19.89 -16.85
CA ASN A 131 15.44 20.54 -15.72
C ASN A 131 15.03 19.86 -14.42
N LEU A 132 15.98 19.16 -13.78
CA LEU A 132 15.78 18.40 -12.56
C LEU A 132 15.12 19.23 -11.44
N TYR A 133 15.55 20.46 -11.26
CA TYR A 133 15.04 21.35 -10.22
C TYR A 133 13.59 21.78 -10.50
N VAL A 134 13.23 21.98 -11.78
CA VAL A 134 11.85 22.29 -12.18
C VAL A 134 10.95 21.10 -11.93
N VAL A 135 11.37 19.91 -12.32
CA VAL A 135 10.62 18.66 -12.07
C VAL A 135 10.43 18.45 -10.57
N TYR A 136 11.50 18.58 -9.79
CA TYR A 136 11.44 18.47 -8.33
C TYR A 136 10.49 19.49 -7.70
N ALA A 137 10.56 20.77 -8.14
CA ALA A 137 9.65 21.82 -7.68
C ALA A 137 8.17 21.51 -7.98
N LEU A 138 7.88 20.90 -9.14
CA LEU A 138 6.53 20.44 -9.49
C LEU A 138 6.03 19.35 -8.54
N TYR A 139 6.88 18.42 -8.12
CA TYR A 139 6.52 17.41 -7.12
C TYR A 139 6.23 18.01 -5.75
N ILE A 140 7.04 19.00 -5.30
CA ILE A 140 6.78 19.75 -4.07
C ILE A 140 5.45 20.48 -4.16
N LEU A 141 5.20 21.17 -5.29
CA LEU A 141 3.96 21.91 -5.52
C LEU A 141 2.75 20.98 -5.52
N GLN A 142 2.83 19.83 -6.16
CA GLN A 142 1.78 18.82 -6.16
C GLN A 142 1.44 18.37 -4.74
N SER A 143 2.45 18.07 -3.94
CA SER A 143 2.27 17.68 -2.55
C SER A 143 1.65 18.81 -1.73
N ALA A 144 2.24 19.98 -1.72
CA ALA A 144 1.76 21.12 -0.94
C ALA A 144 0.32 21.51 -1.27
N THR A 145 -0.05 21.51 -2.56
CA THR A 145 -1.42 21.82 -3.00
C THR A 145 -2.42 20.76 -2.56
N SER A 146 -2.04 19.47 -2.55
CA SER A 146 -2.88 18.39 -2.02
C SER A 146 -3.22 18.63 -0.55
N TYR A 147 -2.25 19.04 0.27
CA TYR A 147 -2.45 19.35 1.68
C TYR A 147 -3.41 20.52 1.92
N MET A 148 -3.40 21.54 1.08
CA MET A 148 -4.30 22.69 1.25
C MET A 148 -5.78 22.32 1.22
N PHE A 149 -6.17 21.23 0.58
CA PHE A 149 -7.56 20.85 0.38
C PHE A 149 -7.98 19.57 1.13
N ALA A 150 -7.04 18.69 1.50
CA ALA A 150 -7.30 17.36 2.06
C ALA A 150 -8.14 17.38 3.36
N TYR A 151 -8.02 18.44 4.19
CA TYR A 151 -8.76 18.53 5.45
C TYR A 151 -10.29 18.46 5.27
N ARG A 152 -10.83 18.87 4.12
CA ARG A 152 -12.27 18.84 3.85
C ARG A 152 -12.78 17.44 3.54
N GLN A 153 -11.95 16.58 3.00
CA GLN A 153 -12.28 15.19 2.73
C GLN A 153 -12.61 14.44 4.02
N ALA A 154 -11.89 14.74 5.11
CA ALA A 154 -12.11 14.13 6.40
C ALA A 154 -13.51 14.34 6.96
N LEU A 155 -14.18 15.46 6.63
CA LEU A 155 -15.56 15.71 7.04
C LEU A 155 -16.53 14.75 6.34
N LEU A 156 -16.33 14.45 5.04
CA LEU A 156 -17.12 13.47 4.32
C LEU A 156 -16.92 12.06 4.88
N ASP A 157 -15.68 11.71 5.22
CA ASP A 157 -15.36 10.40 5.79
C ASP A 157 -15.99 10.25 7.18
N ALA A 158 -15.93 11.29 8.00
CA ALA A 158 -16.53 11.30 9.33
C ALA A 158 -18.07 11.26 9.30
N ASP A 159 -18.70 11.89 8.30
CA ASP A 159 -20.15 11.84 8.08
C ASP A 159 -20.62 10.57 7.32
N GLN A 160 -19.71 9.59 7.14
CA GLN A 160 -19.99 8.35 6.41
C GLN A 160 -20.43 8.55 4.94
N LYS A 161 -20.03 9.67 4.34
CA LYS A 161 -20.22 10.00 2.93
C LYS A 161 -18.93 9.89 2.12
N GLY A 162 -17.94 9.15 2.62
CA GLY A 162 -16.66 8.92 1.95
C GLY A 162 -16.77 8.34 0.54
N TYR A 163 -17.90 7.68 0.22
CA TYR A 163 -18.19 7.22 -1.14
C TYR A 163 -18.20 8.37 -2.18
N ILE A 164 -18.58 9.60 -1.78
CA ILE A 164 -18.52 10.79 -2.66
C ILE A 164 -17.08 11.12 -2.97
N ASN A 165 -16.22 11.13 -1.94
CA ASN A 165 -14.78 11.35 -2.08
C ASN A 165 -14.17 10.31 -3.04
N THR A 166 -14.49 9.03 -2.83
CA THR A 166 -14.03 7.93 -3.69
C THR A 166 -14.50 8.08 -5.13
N ALA A 167 -15.76 8.49 -5.36
CA ALA A 167 -16.30 8.71 -6.71
C ALA A 167 -15.57 9.84 -7.44
N VAL A 168 -15.36 10.97 -6.75
CA VAL A 168 -14.63 12.11 -7.32
C VAL A 168 -13.19 11.73 -7.64
N GLN A 169 -12.50 11.06 -6.71
CA GLN A 169 -11.14 10.57 -6.95
C GLN A 169 -11.07 9.64 -8.16
N MET A 170 -12.03 8.71 -8.32
CA MET A 170 -12.10 7.83 -9.47
C MET A 170 -12.20 8.60 -10.79
N VAL A 171 -13.11 9.56 -10.89
CA VAL A 171 -13.32 10.38 -12.09
C VAL A 171 -12.05 11.19 -12.41
N PHE A 172 -11.51 11.92 -11.43
CA PHE A 172 -10.34 12.76 -11.65
C PHE A 172 -9.06 11.95 -11.86
N THR A 173 -8.94 10.73 -11.34
CA THR A 173 -7.85 9.81 -11.66
C THR A 173 -7.91 9.37 -13.13
N CYS A 174 -9.08 9.00 -13.64
CA CYS A 174 -9.26 8.69 -15.06
C CYS A 174 -8.96 9.89 -15.96
N LEU A 175 -9.46 11.08 -15.59
CA LEU A 175 -9.18 12.32 -16.32
C LEU A 175 -7.69 12.65 -16.32
N ARG A 176 -7.01 12.49 -15.19
CA ARG A 176 -5.57 12.73 -15.06
C ARG A 176 -4.78 11.81 -15.98
N TYR A 177 -5.02 10.50 -15.93
CA TYR A 177 -4.30 9.57 -16.81
C TYR A 177 -4.65 9.79 -18.27
N GLY A 178 -5.92 10.02 -18.61
CA GLY A 178 -6.33 10.33 -19.99
C GLY A 178 -5.69 11.61 -20.53
N ALA A 179 -5.73 12.69 -19.75
CA ALA A 179 -5.08 13.96 -20.12
C ALA A 179 -3.55 13.82 -20.20
N SER A 180 -2.93 13.07 -19.29
CA SER A 180 -1.48 12.79 -19.32
C SER A 180 -1.09 12.00 -20.55
N ILE A 181 -1.86 10.97 -20.94
CA ILE A 181 -1.64 10.22 -22.18
C ILE A 181 -1.77 11.12 -23.41
N LEU A 182 -2.80 11.96 -23.45
CA LEU A 182 -3.02 12.88 -24.58
C LEU A 182 -1.87 13.90 -24.71
N VAL A 183 -1.44 14.52 -23.61
CA VAL A 183 -0.31 15.45 -23.59
C VAL A 183 0.97 14.75 -24.00
N LEU A 184 1.21 13.53 -23.50
CA LEU A 184 2.36 12.74 -23.86
C LEU A 184 2.38 12.40 -25.36
N TYR A 185 1.22 11.99 -25.90
CA TYR A 185 1.04 11.73 -27.33
C TYR A 185 1.39 12.94 -28.21
N LEU A 186 0.91 14.14 -27.80
CA LEU A 186 1.06 15.36 -28.59
C LEU A 186 2.46 15.98 -28.46
N THR A 187 3.08 15.91 -27.27
CA THR A 187 4.27 16.73 -26.96
C THR A 187 5.52 15.94 -26.67
N ARG A 188 5.39 14.68 -26.24
CA ARG A 188 6.50 13.84 -25.73
C ARG A 188 7.31 14.52 -24.62
N ASN A 189 6.73 15.49 -23.94
CA ASN A 189 7.40 16.28 -22.92
C ASN A 189 6.94 15.90 -21.51
N TYR A 190 7.86 15.35 -20.72
CA TYR A 190 7.59 14.88 -19.37
C TYR A 190 7.13 15.99 -18.42
N THR A 191 7.74 17.18 -18.52
CA THR A 191 7.38 18.32 -17.65
C THR A 191 5.94 18.75 -17.87
N LEU A 192 5.46 18.78 -19.14
CA LEU A 192 4.06 19.09 -19.44
C LEU A 192 3.10 18.01 -18.92
N VAL A 193 3.51 16.74 -18.98
CA VAL A 193 2.73 15.63 -18.40
C VAL A 193 2.56 15.79 -16.89
N LEU A 194 3.61 16.19 -16.18
CA LEU A 194 3.53 16.49 -14.74
C LEU A 194 2.60 17.69 -14.47
N MET A 195 2.74 18.77 -15.23
CA MET A 195 1.91 19.97 -15.07
C MET A 195 0.43 19.66 -15.25
N ILE A 196 0.04 18.95 -16.30
CA ILE A 196 -1.37 18.58 -16.52
C ILE A 196 -1.89 17.65 -15.42
N GLY A 197 -1.04 16.73 -14.93
CA GLY A 197 -1.36 15.87 -13.79
C GLY A 197 -1.67 16.67 -12.52
N ILE A 198 -0.88 17.69 -12.23
CA ILE A 198 -1.08 18.61 -11.10
C ILE A 198 -2.38 19.40 -11.29
N ILE A 199 -2.62 19.96 -12.47
CA ILE A 199 -3.81 20.76 -12.76
C ILE A 199 -5.09 19.92 -12.55
N VAL A 200 -5.13 18.72 -13.13
CA VAL A 200 -6.32 17.85 -13.00
C VAL A 200 -6.54 17.42 -11.54
N ASN A 201 -5.47 17.11 -10.82
CA ASN A 201 -5.56 16.77 -9.39
C ASN A 201 -6.07 17.95 -8.56
N LEU A 202 -5.59 19.16 -8.85
CA LEU A 202 -6.06 20.38 -8.21
C LEU A 202 -7.54 20.66 -8.49
N LEU A 203 -8.00 20.46 -9.72
CA LEU A 203 -9.42 20.59 -10.08
C LEU A 203 -10.31 19.63 -9.29
N GLY A 204 -9.88 18.38 -9.09
CA GLY A 204 -10.57 17.41 -8.24
C GLY A 204 -10.67 17.86 -6.79
N ASN A 205 -9.57 18.35 -6.23
CA ASN A 205 -9.54 18.90 -4.87
C ASN A 205 -10.41 20.15 -4.72
N ILE A 206 -10.39 21.06 -5.70
CA ILE A 206 -11.25 22.25 -5.72
C ILE A 206 -12.73 21.83 -5.79
N TRP A 207 -13.07 20.83 -6.59
CA TRP A 207 -14.44 20.33 -6.68
C TRP A 207 -14.94 19.86 -5.30
N ILE A 208 -14.16 19.01 -4.62
CA ILE A 208 -14.47 18.55 -3.26
C ILE A 208 -14.58 19.73 -2.30
N TYR A 209 -13.66 20.68 -2.40
CA TYR A 209 -13.68 21.90 -1.57
C TYR A 209 -14.98 22.69 -1.72
N ILE A 210 -15.45 22.91 -2.96
CA ILE A 210 -16.69 23.64 -3.24
C ILE A 210 -17.89 22.85 -2.76
N TYR A 211 -17.93 21.54 -3.05
CA TYR A 211 -19.02 20.66 -2.63
C TYR A 211 -19.20 20.64 -1.12
N VAL A 212 -18.12 20.42 -0.38
CA VAL A 212 -18.15 20.38 1.10
C VAL A 212 -18.48 21.74 1.68
N SER A 213 -17.97 22.85 1.09
CA SER A 213 -18.29 24.20 1.55
C SER A 213 -19.77 24.53 1.44
N ARG A 214 -20.41 24.07 0.35
CA ARG A 214 -21.85 24.30 0.14
C ARG A 214 -22.72 23.41 1.01
N THR A 215 -22.32 22.15 1.15
CA THR A 215 -23.10 21.13 1.90
C THR A 215 -23.05 21.38 3.42
N TYR A 216 -21.92 21.88 3.93
CA TYR A 216 -21.68 22.08 5.37
C TYR A 216 -21.38 23.55 5.68
N SER A 217 -22.12 24.48 5.04
CA SER A 217 -21.93 25.94 5.18
C SER A 217 -21.88 26.39 6.63
N ASP A 218 -22.79 25.88 7.47
CA ASP A 218 -22.95 26.28 8.87
C ASP A 218 -21.70 25.95 9.71
N ILE A 219 -21.01 24.85 9.39
CA ILE A 219 -19.76 24.48 10.07
C ILE A 219 -18.65 25.48 9.72
N PHE A 220 -18.54 25.92 8.47
CA PHE A 220 -17.46 26.82 8.03
C PHE A 220 -17.71 28.28 8.34
N HIS A 221 -18.96 28.70 8.60
CA HIS A 221 -19.29 30.03 9.08
C HIS A 221 -19.11 30.16 10.60
N ASN A 222 -19.12 29.07 11.34
CA ASN A 222 -18.93 29.08 12.79
C ASN A 222 -17.44 29.30 13.13
N LYS A 223 -17.12 30.29 13.96
CA LYS A 223 -15.74 30.71 14.32
C LYS A 223 -15.23 30.07 15.62
N THR A 224 -15.91 29.07 16.18
CA THR A 224 -15.48 28.38 17.39
C THR A 224 -14.10 27.74 17.20
N ARG A 225 -13.27 27.81 18.24
CA ARG A 225 -11.92 27.21 18.27
C ARG A 225 -11.80 26.22 19.42
N LEU A 226 -10.90 25.25 19.28
CA LEU A 226 -10.57 24.30 20.34
C LEU A 226 -9.86 24.98 21.50
N SER A 227 -10.09 24.49 22.70
CA SER A 227 -9.35 24.86 23.89
C SER A 227 -7.90 24.34 23.82
N LYS A 228 -6.98 24.99 24.56
CA LYS A 228 -5.57 24.54 24.63
C LYS A 228 -5.44 23.10 25.14
N ASN A 229 -6.31 22.67 26.04
CA ASN A 229 -6.30 21.33 26.58
C ASN A 229 -6.70 20.27 25.55
N GLU A 230 -7.73 20.54 24.74
CA GLU A 230 -8.14 19.66 23.63
C GLU A 230 -7.05 19.53 22.58
N ILE A 231 -6.39 20.63 22.21
CA ILE A 231 -5.25 20.62 21.29
C ILE A 231 -4.10 19.77 21.83
N LYS A 232 -3.75 19.94 23.11
CA LYS A 232 -2.70 19.13 23.77
C LYS A 232 -3.04 17.64 23.74
N GLN A 233 -4.30 17.29 23.93
CA GLN A 233 -4.74 15.90 23.88
C GLN A 233 -4.68 15.32 22.46
N ILE A 234 -5.05 16.11 21.43
CA ILE A 234 -4.91 15.70 20.02
C ILE A 234 -3.44 15.38 19.70
N TYR A 235 -2.50 16.24 20.09
CA TYR A 235 -1.06 15.98 19.88
C TYR A 235 -0.56 14.75 20.62
N LYS A 236 -1.04 14.49 21.84
CA LYS A 236 -0.69 13.28 22.60
C LYS A 236 -1.19 12.02 21.91
N ASP A 237 -2.45 12.02 21.46
CA ASP A 237 -3.05 10.88 20.75
C ASP A 237 -2.35 10.63 19.41
N THR A 238 -2.00 11.70 18.69
CA THR A 238 -1.26 11.64 17.43
C THR A 238 0.14 11.07 17.60
N GLY A 239 0.88 11.50 18.63
CA GLY A 239 2.25 11.04 18.91
C GLY A 239 2.35 9.53 19.08
N ALA A 240 1.34 8.90 19.69
CA ALA A 240 1.31 7.45 19.83
C ALA A 240 1.18 6.70 18.49
N MET A 241 0.43 7.26 17.53
CA MET A 241 0.25 6.67 16.20
C MET A 241 1.44 6.95 15.28
N LEU A 242 2.15 8.06 15.50
CA LEU A 242 3.22 8.54 14.65
C LEU A 242 4.42 7.56 14.62
N CYS A 243 4.80 7.01 15.77
CA CYS A 243 5.93 6.07 15.87
C CYS A 243 5.74 4.83 15.00
N HIS A 244 4.53 4.25 14.96
CA HIS A 244 4.24 3.09 14.11
C HIS A 244 4.30 3.43 12.62
N ARG A 245 3.79 4.60 12.26
CA ARG A 245 3.75 5.03 10.85
C ARG A 245 5.10 5.46 10.33
N ILE A 246 5.93 6.15 11.14
CA ILE A 246 7.31 6.51 10.77
C ILE A 246 8.10 5.26 10.37
N GLY A 247 8.09 4.23 11.23
CA GLY A 247 8.84 3.00 10.95
C GLY A 247 8.43 2.36 9.62
N SER A 248 7.12 2.19 9.37
CA SER A 248 6.65 1.57 8.13
C SER A 248 6.93 2.41 6.88
N THR A 249 6.79 3.73 6.96
CA THR A 249 7.04 4.60 5.79
C THR A 249 8.53 4.71 5.49
N VAL A 250 9.38 4.80 6.50
CA VAL A 250 10.85 4.83 6.30
C VAL A 250 11.29 3.56 5.58
N VAL A 251 10.92 2.37 6.06
CA VAL A 251 11.26 1.10 5.39
C VAL A 251 10.82 1.10 3.93
N ASN A 252 9.58 1.51 3.63
CA ASN A 252 9.05 1.43 2.27
C ASN A 252 9.55 2.52 1.30
N SER A 253 10.04 3.66 1.82
CA SER A 253 10.40 4.80 0.97
C SER A 253 11.91 4.98 0.81
N THR A 254 12.73 4.42 1.70
CA THR A 254 14.19 4.58 1.65
C THR A 254 14.86 3.70 0.59
N ASP A 255 14.27 2.57 0.23
CA ASP A 255 14.84 1.65 -0.75
C ASP A 255 15.12 2.35 -2.10
N ASN A 256 14.17 3.13 -2.61
CA ASN A 256 14.36 3.88 -3.86
C ASN A 256 15.41 4.99 -3.74
N ILE A 257 15.54 5.64 -2.58
CA ILE A 257 16.55 6.67 -2.35
C ILE A 257 17.94 6.02 -2.29
N ILE A 258 18.08 4.93 -1.53
CA ILE A 258 19.34 4.17 -1.44
C ILE A 258 19.73 3.65 -2.82
N MET A 259 18.76 3.12 -3.58
CA MET A 259 18.99 2.63 -4.95
C MET A 259 19.47 3.75 -5.86
N SER A 260 18.83 4.93 -5.81
CA SER A 260 19.25 6.10 -6.59
C SER A 260 20.65 6.58 -6.22
N MET A 261 21.01 6.58 -4.91
CA MET A 261 22.32 7.05 -4.42
C MET A 261 23.49 6.12 -4.75
N TYR A 262 23.25 4.81 -4.77
CA TYR A 262 24.33 3.82 -4.87
C TYR A 262 24.34 3.00 -6.15
N VAL A 263 23.24 2.99 -6.89
CA VAL A 263 23.11 2.18 -8.10
C VAL A 263 22.77 3.03 -9.34
N GLY A 264 21.89 4.03 -9.16
CA GLY A 264 21.46 4.93 -10.23
C GLY A 264 19.96 5.06 -10.35
N THR A 265 19.52 6.11 -11.04
CA THR A 265 18.08 6.40 -11.24
C THR A 265 17.42 5.43 -12.21
N VAL A 266 18.16 4.91 -13.19
CA VAL A 266 17.68 3.86 -14.10
C VAL A 266 17.23 2.62 -13.33
N ALA A 267 17.99 2.19 -12.32
CA ALA A 267 17.61 1.07 -11.47
C ALA A 267 16.27 1.30 -10.73
N VAL A 268 16.03 2.53 -10.26
CA VAL A 268 14.74 2.92 -9.67
C VAL A 268 13.61 2.83 -10.70
N GLY A 269 13.88 3.25 -11.93
CA GLY A 269 12.94 3.15 -13.06
C GLY A 269 12.55 1.71 -13.35
N LEU A 270 13.54 0.83 -13.52
CA LEU A 270 13.34 -0.61 -13.72
C LEU A 270 12.51 -1.21 -12.57
N TYR A 271 12.94 -0.97 -11.33
CA TYR A 271 12.23 -1.47 -10.14
C TYR A 271 10.78 -1.00 -10.08
N SER A 272 10.49 0.22 -10.48
CA SER A 272 9.13 0.77 -10.44
C SER A 272 8.12 -0.04 -11.26
N ASN A 273 8.56 -0.74 -12.32
CA ASN A 273 7.73 -1.62 -13.13
C ASN A 273 7.35 -2.90 -12.35
N TYR A 274 8.34 -3.54 -11.73
CA TYR A 274 8.13 -4.71 -10.87
C TYR A 274 7.28 -4.37 -9.65
N TYR A 275 7.60 -3.26 -8.99
CA TYR A 275 6.89 -2.79 -7.80
C TYR A 275 5.42 -2.52 -8.07
N MET A 276 5.06 -1.93 -9.21
CA MET A 276 3.68 -1.69 -9.59
C MET A 276 2.86 -2.98 -9.63
N ILE A 277 3.38 -4.04 -10.24
CA ILE A 277 2.70 -5.35 -10.31
C ILE A 277 2.58 -5.98 -8.92
N ILE A 278 3.69 -6.02 -8.19
CA ILE A 278 3.76 -6.57 -6.83
C ILE A 278 2.77 -5.84 -5.91
N GLN A 279 2.71 -4.51 -5.98
CA GLN A 279 1.85 -3.70 -5.14
C GLN A 279 0.37 -3.90 -5.43
N ILE A 280 -0.03 -4.10 -6.68
CA ILE A 280 -1.41 -4.45 -7.04
C ILE A 280 -1.83 -5.74 -6.32
N ILE A 281 -0.99 -6.77 -6.37
CA ILE A 281 -1.28 -8.06 -5.72
C ILE A 281 -1.28 -7.91 -4.19
N GLN A 282 -0.33 -7.16 -3.61
CA GLN A 282 -0.31 -6.87 -2.18
C GLN A 282 -1.59 -6.17 -1.71
N ASN A 283 -2.07 -5.18 -2.48
CA ASN A 283 -3.30 -4.45 -2.15
C ASN A 283 -4.53 -5.37 -2.21
N VAL A 284 -4.62 -6.25 -3.19
CA VAL A 284 -5.70 -7.25 -3.27
C VAL A 284 -5.64 -8.18 -2.06
N MET A 285 -4.48 -8.70 -1.70
CA MET A 285 -4.31 -9.57 -0.52
C MET A 285 -4.65 -8.85 0.78
N ASN A 286 -4.20 -7.60 0.95
CA ASN A 286 -4.52 -6.80 2.13
C ASN A 286 -6.03 -6.53 2.24
N ASN A 287 -6.71 -6.24 1.14
CA ASN A 287 -8.15 -6.02 1.13
C ASN A 287 -8.92 -7.30 1.46
N LEU A 288 -8.53 -8.43 0.87
CA LEU A 288 -9.18 -9.72 1.12
C LEU A 288 -8.97 -10.19 2.56
N LEU A 289 -7.72 -10.23 3.02
CA LEU A 289 -7.36 -10.79 4.33
C LEU A 289 -7.53 -9.79 5.46
N GLY A 290 -7.30 -8.50 5.20
CA GLY A 290 -7.49 -7.41 6.16
C GLY A 290 -8.95 -7.15 6.52
N SER A 291 -9.89 -7.48 5.62
CA SER A 291 -11.33 -7.37 5.90
C SER A 291 -11.77 -8.22 7.10
N PHE A 292 -11.05 -9.29 7.39
CA PHE A 292 -11.31 -10.13 8.56
C PHE A 292 -10.91 -9.46 9.89
N THR A 293 -10.07 -8.41 9.89
CA THR A 293 -9.58 -7.75 11.12
C THR A 293 -10.72 -7.25 12.00
N ALA A 294 -11.74 -6.62 11.41
CA ALA A 294 -12.91 -6.13 12.16
C ALA A 294 -13.76 -7.29 12.73
N SER A 295 -13.93 -8.36 11.96
CA SER A 295 -14.63 -9.58 12.40
C SER A 295 -13.85 -10.30 13.50
N ILE A 296 -12.53 -10.38 13.38
CA ILE A 296 -11.63 -10.92 14.39
C ILE A 296 -11.74 -10.11 15.69
N GLY A 297 -11.70 -8.77 15.60
CA GLY A 297 -11.82 -7.88 16.78
C GLY A 297 -13.11 -8.10 17.56
N ASN A 298 -14.24 -8.18 16.86
CA ASN A 298 -15.54 -8.43 17.49
C ASN A 298 -15.64 -9.85 18.09
N HIS A 299 -15.12 -10.86 17.40
CA HIS A 299 -15.15 -12.26 17.87
C HIS A 299 -14.09 -12.52 18.93
N ALA A 300 -12.89 -11.94 18.78
CA ALA A 300 -11.77 -12.16 19.69
C ALA A 300 -12.03 -11.64 21.12
N LEU A 301 -12.90 -10.65 21.27
CA LEU A 301 -13.30 -10.12 22.60
C LEU A 301 -14.36 -10.98 23.31
N SER A 302 -15.08 -11.83 22.56
CA SER A 302 -16.25 -12.58 23.08
C SER A 302 -16.02 -14.09 23.20
N VAL A 303 -14.85 -14.61 22.78
CA VAL A 303 -14.61 -16.07 22.65
C VAL A 303 -13.38 -16.50 23.44
N GLU A 304 -13.38 -17.75 23.93
CA GLU A 304 -12.25 -18.36 24.63
C GLU A 304 -10.98 -18.44 23.78
N ASN A 305 -9.81 -18.42 24.43
CA ASN A 305 -8.49 -18.47 23.75
C ASN A 305 -8.36 -19.64 22.75
N LYS A 306 -8.97 -20.78 23.06
CA LYS A 306 -8.92 -21.98 22.22
C LYS A 306 -9.66 -21.81 20.89
N GLU A 307 -10.83 -21.21 20.89
CA GLU A 307 -11.62 -20.94 19.68
C GLU A 307 -10.95 -19.87 18.82
N ARG A 308 -10.40 -18.82 19.48
CA ARG A 308 -9.61 -17.77 18.82
C ARG A 308 -8.40 -18.35 18.10
N TYR A 309 -7.69 -19.30 18.73
CA TYR A 309 -6.55 -19.97 18.13
C TYR A 309 -6.95 -20.85 16.94
N GLN A 310 -8.11 -21.53 17.01
CA GLN A 310 -8.63 -22.31 15.87
C GLN A 310 -8.99 -21.40 14.68
N LEU A 311 -9.63 -20.26 14.94
CA LEU A 311 -9.93 -19.26 13.90
C LEU A 311 -8.63 -18.75 13.26
N TYR A 312 -7.62 -18.42 14.07
CA TYR A 312 -6.31 -18.00 13.58
C TYR A 312 -5.69 -19.06 12.66
N LYS A 313 -5.69 -20.32 13.05
CA LYS A 313 -5.11 -21.42 12.24
C LYS A 313 -5.82 -21.57 10.89
N LYS A 314 -7.14 -21.44 10.85
CA LYS A 314 -7.92 -21.45 9.60
C LYS A 314 -7.51 -20.29 8.70
N LEU A 315 -7.57 -19.06 9.19
CA LEU A 315 -7.22 -17.88 8.40
C LEU A 315 -5.75 -17.87 7.96
N ARG A 316 -4.85 -18.32 8.83
CA ARG A 316 -3.44 -18.48 8.50
C ARG A 316 -3.22 -19.52 7.39
N PHE A 317 -3.94 -20.63 7.39
CA PHE A 317 -3.88 -21.63 6.32
C PHE A 317 -4.24 -20.99 4.97
N ALA A 318 -5.36 -20.26 4.90
CA ALA A 318 -5.77 -19.57 3.68
C ALA A 318 -4.74 -18.49 3.26
N ASN A 319 -4.20 -17.72 4.23
CA ASN A 319 -3.16 -16.74 3.96
C ASN A 319 -1.91 -17.39 3.34
N MET A 320 -1.41 -18.48 3.94
CA MET A 320 -0.22 -19.18 3.43
C MET A 320 -0.46 -19.79 2.05
N TRP A 321 -1.65 -20.35 1.79
CA TRP A 321 -2.05 -20.84 0.47
C TRP A 321 -1.95 -19.73 -0.59
N ILE A 322 -2.60 -18.58 -0.33
CA ILE A 322 -2.59 -17.44 -1.24
C ILE A 322 -1.17 -16.89 -1.39
N SER A 323 -0.38 -16.82 -0.31
CA SER A 323 1.00 -16.34 -0.35
C SER A 323 1.89 -17.22 -1.21
N VAL A 324 1.80 -18.57 -1.08
CA VAL A 324 2.55 -19.50 -1.93
C VAL A 324 2.12 -19.36 -3.39
N PHE A 325 0.82 -19.37 -3.64
CA PHE A 325 0.27 -19.18 -4.99
C PHE A 325 0.76 -17.89 -5.65
N CYS A 326 0.60 -16.75 -4.98
CA CYS A 326 0.99 -15.45 -5.53
C CYS A 326 2.52 -15.34 -5.70
N THR A 327 3.30 -15.83 -4.74
CA THR A 327 4.78 -15.76 -4.82
C THR A 327 5.33 -16.60 -5.96
N SER A 328 4.88 -17.86 -6.09
CA SER A 328 5.28 -18.71 -7.21
C SER A 328 4.86 -18.12 -8.56
N SER A 329 3.63 -17.61 -8.65
CA SER A 329 3.12 -16.97 -9.87
C SER A 329 3.94 -15.71 -10.21
N LEU A 330 4.26 -14.86 -9.22
CA LEU A 330 5.10 -13.68 -9.45
C LEU A 330 6.47 -14.07 -9.97
N TYR A 331 7.16 -15.01 -9.32
CA TYR A 331 8.48 -15.44 -9.75
C TYR A 331 8.49 -15.95 -11.20
N LEU A 332 7.51 -16.77 -11.55
CA LEU A 332 7.42 -17.42 -12.87
C LEU A 332 6.92 -16.50 -13.99
N LEU A 333 6.19 -15.43 -13.65
CA LEU A 333 5.49 -14.61 -14.63
C LEU A 333 6.04 -13.17 -14.76
N LEU A 334 6.76 -12.62 -13.77
CA LEU A 334 7.19 -11.22 -13.78
C LEU A 334 8.07 -10.91 -14.99
N ASN A 335 9.19 -11.62 -15.17
CA ASN A 335 10.08 -11.40 -16.30
C ASN A 335 9.40 -11.67 -17.64
N PRO A 336 8.74 -12.83 -17.88
CA PRO A 336 8.02 -13.04 -19.13
C PRO A 336 6.93 -12.00 -19.42
N PHE A 337 6.25 -11.52 -18.39
CA PHE A 337 5.24 -10.47 -18.55
C PHE A 337 5.87 -9.14 -18.96
N ILE A 338 6.93 -8.71 -18.27
CA ILE A 338 7.63 -7.45 -18.57
C ILE A 338 8.24 -7.50 -19.96
N GLU A 339 8.86 -8.63 -20.34
CA GLU A 339 9.44 -8.84 -21.65
C GLU A 339 8.42 -8.69 -22.77
N VAL A 340 7.28 -9.37 -22.65
CA VAL A 340 6.22 -9.35 -23.67
C VAL A 340 5.54 -7.99 -23.76
N VAL A 341 5.33 -7.31 -22.63
CA VAL A 341 4.54 -6.07 -22.58
C VAL A 341 5.40 -4.84 -22.78
N TRP A 342 6.62 -4.81 -22.23
CA TRP A 342 7.44 -3.59 -22.19
C TRP A 342 8.83 -3.75 -22.81
N GLY A 343 9.30 -4.98 -23.08
CA GLY A 343 10.55 -5.28 -23.76
C GLY A 343 11.66 -5.81 -22.86
N GLN A 344 12.65 -6.47 -23.50
CA GLN A 344 13.77 -7.13 -22.79
C GLN A 344 14.70 -6.16 -22.06
N GLU A 345 14.79 -4.93 -22.52
CA GLU A 345 15.66 -3.90 -21.93
C GLU A 345 15.26 -3.52 -20.50
N LEU A 346 14.02 -3.84 -20.10
CA LEU A 346 13.48 -3.52 -18.78
C LEU A 346 13.52 -4.69 -17.78
N LEU A 347 14.22 -5.77 -18.14
CA LEU A 347 14.30 -6.97 -17.30
C LEU A 347 15.36 -6.83 -16.20
N PHE A 348 14.98 -7.29 -15.02
CA PHE A 348 15.94 -7.64 -13.98
C PHE A 348 16.49 -9.07 -14.16
N SER A 349 17.69 -9.29 -13.67
CA SER A 349 18.24 -10.64 -13.54
C SER A 349 17.37 -11.51 -12.61
N THR A 350 17.40 -12.81 -12.84
CA THR A 350 16.56 -13.78 -12.13
C THR A 350 16.80 -13.76 -10.62
N ASP A 351 18.03 -13.50 -10.17
CA ASP A 351 18.39 -13.37 -8.76
C ASP A 351 17.70 -12.17 -8.10
N ILE A 352 17.61 -11.02 -8.76
CA ILE A 352 16.87 -9.85 -8.26
C ILE A 352 15.38 -10.18 -8.15
N VAL A 353 14.80 -10.81 -9.18
CA VAL A 353 13.39 -11.21 -9.17
C VAL A 353 13.12 -12.21 -8.02
N PHE A 354 14.03 -13.15 -7.79
CA PHE A 354 13.93 -14.07 -6.66
C PHE A 354 13.91 -13.33 -5.31
N ILE A 355 14.80 -12.36 -5.11
CA ILE A 355 14.86 -11.56 -3.88
C ILE A 355 13.57 -10.75 -3.70
N LEU A 356 13.04 -10.14 -4.77
CA LEU A 356 11.76 -9.42 -4.74
C LEU A 356 10.59 -10.32 -4.36
N CYS A 357 10.52 -11.53 -4.94
CA CYS A 357 9.48 -12.51 -4.63
C CYS A 357 9.61 -13.07 -3.20
N LEU A 358 10.84 -13.27 -2.71
CA LEU A 358 11.08 -13.66 -1.32
C LEU A 358 10.62 -12.56 -0.35
N ASN A 359 10.90 -11.30 -0.66
CA ASN A 359 10.42 -10.15 0.12
C ASN A 359 8.90 -10.08 0.14
N PHE A 360 8.25 -10.29 -1.01
CA PHE A 360 6.80 -10.40 -1.12
C PHE A 360 6.23 -11.55 -0.26
N PHE A 361 6.86 -12.74 -0.27
CA PHE A 361 6.44 -13.87 0.56
C PHE A 361 6.53 -13.56 2.05
N LEU A 362 7.64 -12.99 2.50
CA LEU A 362 7.84 -12.60 3.89
C LEU A 362 6.80 -11.57 4.35
N TYR A 363 6.42 -10.65 3.48
CA TYR A 363 5.36 -9.68 3.74
C TYR A 363 3.98 -10.32 3.77
N SER A 364 3.60 -11.02 2.69
CA SER A 364 2.25 -11.54 2.48
C SER A 364 1.87 -12.63 3.48
N SER A 365 2.81 -13.50 3.85
CA SER A 365 2.60 -14.58 4.83
C SER A 365 2.25 -14.10 6.23
N ARG A 366 2.45 -12.80 6.54
CA ARG A 366 2.21 -12.18 7.85
C ARG A 366 0.91 -11.38 7.94
N ILE A 367 0.15 -11.20 6.86
CA ILE A 367 -1.04 -10.33 6.85
C ILE A 367 -2.03 -10.72 7.96
N VAL A 368 -2.28 -12.01 8.15
CA VAL A 368 -3.17 -12.51 9.21
C VAL A 368 -2.57 -12.30 10.61
N ASN A 369 -1.24 -12.42 10.77
CA ASN A 369 -0.59 -12.10 12.05
C ASN A 369 -0.82 -10.64 12.42
N GLY A 370 -0.58 -9.71 11.49
CA GLY A 370 -0.83 -8.29 11.69
C GLY A 370 -2.29 -7.99 12.03
N SER A 371 -3.24 -8.66 11.38
CA SER A 371 -4.68 -8.53 11.66
C SER A 371 -5.02 -8.93 13.10
N PHE A 372 -4.50 -10.08 13.58
CA PHE A 372 -4.70 -10.53 14.96
C PHE A 372 -3.96 -9.64 15.97
N SER A 373 -2.75 -9.21 15.64
CA SER A 373 -1.97 -8.29 16.49
C SER A 373 -2.70 -6.96 16.68
N ASN A 374 -3.23 -6.38 15.62
CA ASN A 374 -4.01 -5.15 15.66
C ASN A 374 -5.32 -5.33 16.43
N ALA A 375 -6.08 -6.38 16.15
CA ALA A 375 -7.35 -6.70 16.80
C ALA A 375 -7.19 -6.96 18.32
N SER A 376 -6.04 -7.52 18.74
CA SER A 376 -5.73 -7.84 20.13
C SER A 376 -4.94 -6.73 20.87
N GLY A 377 -4.67 -5.59 20.22
CA GLY A 377 -3.95 -4.47 20.83
C GLY A 377 -2.46 -4.74 21.12
N MET A 378 -1.86 -5.74 20.45
CA MET A 378 -0.46 -6.14 20.68
C MET A 378 0.54 -5.08 20.24
N PHE A 379 0.13 -4.10 19.42
CA PHE A 379 0.95 -2.97 19.00
C PHE A 379 1.53 -2.15 20.18
N VAL A 380 0.84 -2.16 21.33
CA VAL A 380 1.33 -1.47 22.55
C VAL A 380 2.64 -2.10 23.05
N TYR A 381 2.76 -3.43 22.96
CA TYR A 381 3.95 -4.17 23.39
C TYR A 381 5.08 -4.17 22.36
N ASP A 382 4.78 -3.72 21.15
CA ASP A 382 5.69 -3.76 20.00
C ASP A 382 5.98 -2.36 19.41
N LYS A 383 5.70 -1.31 20.16
CA LYS A 383 5.79 0.09 19.70
C LYS A 383 7.17 0.53 19.20
N ALA A 384 8.25 -0.02 19.76
CA ALA A 384 9.62 0.33 19.37
C ALA A 384 10.12 -0.45 18.15
N ARG A 385 9.54 -1.63 17.85
CA ARG A 385 9.99 -2.50 16.77
C ARG A 385 10.04 -1.82 15.39
N PRO A 386 9.02 -1.08 14.96
CA PRO A 386 9.06 -0.48 13.63
C PRO A 386 10.20 0.52 13.45
N LEU A 387 10.60 1.22 14.52
CA LEU A 387 11.73 2.15 14.50
C LEU A 387 13.07 1.39 14.43
N VAL A 388 13.19 0.29 15.19
CA VAL A 388 14.37 -0.59 15.14
C VAL A 388 14.49 -1.23 13.76
N GLU A 389 13.39 -1.72 13.20
CA GLU A 389 13.34 -2.29 11.85
C GLU A 389 13.79 -1.27 10.80
N ALA A 390 13.28 -0.04 10.86
CA ALA A 390 13.66 1.04 9.96
C ALA A 390 15.15 1.39 10.06
N ALA A 391 15.69 1.48 11.27
CA ALA A 391 17.11 1.77 11.48
C ALA A 391 18.01 0.63 10.96
N LEU A 392 17.67 -0.62 11.25
CA LEU A 392 18.39 -1.79 10.73
C LEU A 392 18.29 -1.88 9.21
N ASN A 393 17.10 -1.67 8.64
CA ASN A 393 16.89 -1.65 7.19
C ASN A 393 17.81 -0.62 6.53
N LEU A 394 17.78 0.63 7.00
CA LEU A 394 18.61 1.70 6.45
C LEU A 394 20.10 1.34 6.48
N VAL A 395 20.63 0.92 7.63
CA VAL A 395 22.05 0.59 7.80
C VAL A 395 22.45 -0.60 6.94
N ILE A 396 21.68 -1.69 6.99
CA ILE A 396 22.02 -2.93 6.27
C ILE A 396 21.87 -2.71 4.76
N SER A 397 20.82 -2.01 4.30
CA SER A 397 20.62 -1.72 2.88
C SER A 397 21.73 -0.83 2.33
N ILE A 398 22.21 0.18 3.05
CA ILE A 398 23.35 1.00 2.63
C ILE A 398 24.62 0.15 2.49
N ILE A 399 24.95 -0.67 3.50
CA ILE A 399 26.15 -1.51 3.47
C ILE A 399 26.11 -2.52 2.32
N LEU A 400 24.97 -3.16 2.12
CA LEU A 400 24.82 -4.17 1.08
C LEU A 400 24.68 -3.55 -0.32
N ALA A 401 24.04 -2.38 -0.46
CA ALA A 401 23.93 -1.67 -1.73
C ALA A 401 25.32 -1.35 -2.33
N GLN A 402 26.27 -0.94 -1.49
CA GLN A 402 27.66 -0.65 -1.92
C GLN A 402 28.39 -1.87 -2.49
N ARG A 403 27.99 -3.09 -2.12
CA ARG A 403 28.66 -4.33 -2.54
C ARG A 403 27.90 -5.10 -3.61
N MET A 404 26.57 -5.08 -3.56
CA MET A 404 25.67 -5.95 -4.32
C MET A 404 24.66 -5.17 -5.15
N GLY A 405 24.77 -3.83 -5.18
CA GLY A 405 23.84 -2.99 -5.95
C GLY A 405 22.37 -3.20 -5.53
N ILE A 406 21.50 -3.39 -6.51
CA ILE A 406 20.04 -3.55 -6.35
C ILE A 406 19.72 -4.72 -5.40
N SER A 407 20.36 -5.87 -5.61
CA SER A 407 20.18 -7.06 -4.75
C SER A 407 20.47 -6.77 -3.30
N GLY A 408 21.48 -5.94 -3.04
CA GLY A 408 21.88 -5.52 -1.67
C GLY A 408 20.80 -4.69 -0.97
N VAL A 409 20.14 -3.78 -1.69
CA VAL A 409 19.03 -2.97 -1.13
C VAL A 409 17.91 -3.88 -0.61
N PHE A 410 17.43 -4.81 -1.43
CA PHE A 410 16.33 -5.69 -1.06
C PHE A 410 16.71 -6.78 -0.06
N LEU A 411 17.95 -7.26 -0.09
CA LEU A 411 18.46 -8.15 0.97
C LEU A 411 18.49 -7.44 2.33
N GLY A 412 18.81 -6.14 2.36
CA GLY A 412 18.74 -5.34 3.58
C GLY A 412 17.34 -5.34 4.19
N THR A 413 16.32 -5.21 3.35
CA THR A 413 14.91 -5.27 3.76
C THR A 413 14.51 -6.67 4.27
N ILE A 414 14.98 -7.73 3.63
CA ILE A 414 14.75 -9.10 4.08
C ILE A 414 15.41 -9.33 5.44
N ILE A 415 16.71 -8.99 5.58
CA ILE A 415 17.47 -9.23 6.80
C ILE A 415 16.90 -8.43 7.97
N SER A 416 16.58 -7.15 7.79
CA SER A 416 15.98 -6.32 8.83
C SER A 416 14.62 -6.87 9.29
N SER A 417 13.81 -7.35 8.34
CA SER A 417 12.51 -7.99 8.61
C SER A 417 12.67 -9.31 9.39
N LEU A 418 13.63 -10.15 9.00
CA LEU A 418 13.94 -11.42 9.69
C LEU A 418 14.46 -11.19 11.11
N LEU A 419 15.27 -10.15 11.32
CA LEU A 419 15.81 -9.80 12.64
C LEU A 419 14.76 -9.18 13.58
N THR A 420 13.67 -8.65 13.03
CA THR A 420 12.68 -7.90 13.80
C THR A 420 11.28 -8.53 13.74
N VAL A 421 10.49 -8.16 12.76
CA VAL A 421 9.05 -8.41 12.72
C VAL A 421 8.70 -9.87 12.49
N TRP A 422 9.50 -10.61 11.71
CA TRP A 422 9.18 -11.96 11.24
C TRP A 422 8.99 -12.97 12.38
N TRP A 423 9.79 -12.90 13.43
CA TRP A 423 9.69 -13.79 14.59
C TRP A 423 8.95 -13.14 15.76
N ARG A 424 9.11 -11.81 15.95
CA ARG A 424 8.58 -11.11 17.12
C ARG A 424 7.06 -11.01 17.12
N GLU A 425 6.46 -10.73 15.96
CA GLU A 425 5.01 -10.63 15.83
C GLU A 425 4.30 -11.95 16.19
N PRO A 426 4.65 -13.11 15.58
CA PRO A 426 4.06 -14.38 16.00
C PRO A 426 4.42 -14.77 17.44
N TYR A 427 5.62 -14.41 17.93
CA TYR A 427 5.99 -14.67 19.33
C TYR A 427 5.03 -13.97 20.31
N LEU A 428 4.72 -12.70 20.07
CA LEU A 428 3.79 -11.97 20.93
C LEU A 428 2.37 -12.55 20.88
N LEU A 429 1.89 -12.93 19.70
CA LEU A 429 0.59 -13.56 19.51
C LEU A 429 0.52 -14.90 20.26
N TYR A 430 1.49 -15.77 20.04
CA TYR A 430 1.50 -17.09 20.66
C TYR A 430 1.64 -17.05 22.18
N LYS A 431 2.48 -16.13 22.70
CA LYS A 431 2.71 -16.00 24.13
C LYS A 431 1.59 -15.28 24.89
N LYS A 432 0.98 -14.23 24.29
CA LYS A 432 0.07 -13.33 25.03
C LYS A 432 -1.40 -13.44 24.61
N VAL A 433 -1.69 -13.96 23.41
CA VAL A 433 -3.05 -14.01 22.87
C VAL A 433 -3.57 -15.44 22.84
N PHE A 434 -2.73 -16.39 22.45
CA PHE A 434 -3.14 -17.79 22.29
C PHE A 434 -2.67 -18.69 23.43
N GLU A 435 -1.60 -18.31 24.13
CA GLU A 435 -0.96 -19.11 25.19
C GLU A 435 -0.50 -20.48 24.70
N GLU A 436 0.07 -20.51 23.49
CA GLU A 436 0.45 -21.72 22.76
C GLU A 436 1.95 -21.75 22.43
N LYS A 437 2.47 -22.92 22.09
CA LYS A 437 3.89 -23.10 21.74
C LYS A 437 4.20 -22.53 20.36
N ILE A 438 5.13 -21.59 20.28
CA ILE A 438 5.55 -20.95 19.03
C ILE A 438 6.20 -21.95 18.04
N LEU A 439 6.73 -23.05 18.51
CA LEU A 439 7.36 -24.07 17.65
C LEU A 439 6.38 -24.60 16.57
N ASN A 440 5.09 -24.70 16.90
CA ASN A 440 4.04 -25.07 15.96
C ASN A 440 3.89 -24.06 14.81
N TYR A 441 4.18 -22.78 15.08
CA TYR A 441 4.19 -21.75 14.03
C TYR A 441 5.33 -21.99 13.05
N PHE A 442 6.56 -22.10 13.54
CA PHE A 442 7.74 -22.25 12.69
C PHE A 442 7.75 -23.57 11.93
N GLY A 443 7.31 -24.68 12.55
CA GLY A 443 7.20 -25.96 11.86
C GLY A 443 6.27 -25.92 10.64
N THR A 444 5.09 -25.30 10.79
CA THR A 444 4.18 -25.12 9.66
C THR A 444 4.69 -24.10 8.64
N TYR A 445 5.43 -23.07 9.09
CA TYR A 445 6.02 -22.08 8.20
C TYR A 445 7.09 -22.71 7.28
N ILE A 446 7.98 -23.53 7.83
CA ILE A 446 9.00 -24.28 7.07
C ILE A 446 8.35 -25.18 6.02
N LEU A 447 7.27 -25.89 6.39
CA LEU A 447 6.52 -26.71 5.43
C LEU A 447 6.02 -25.88 4.23
N TRP A 448 5.43 -24.72 4.47
CA TRP A 448 4.95 -23.85 3.40
C TRP A 448 6.09 -23.27 2.55
N MET A 449 7.23 -22.96 3.16
CA MET A 449 8.43 -22.55 2.41
C MET A 449 8.96 -23.68 1.52
N ALA A 450 8.97 -24.91 2.03
CA ALA A 450 9.39 -26.08 1.24
C ALA A 450 8.43 -26.29 0.05
N LEU A 451 7.11 -26.18 0.28
CA LEU A 451 6.12 -26.25 -0.80
C LEU A 451 6.31 -25.15 -1.84
N LEU A 452 6.54 -23.91 -1.40
CA LEU A 452 6.86 -22.80 -2.28
C LEU A 452 8.07 -23.14 -3.16
N ALA A 453 9.16 -23.58 -2.55
CA ALA A 453 10.39 -23.91 -3.27
C ALA A 453 10.19 -25.03 -4.29
N VAL A 454 9.58 -26.15 -3.87
CA VAL A 454 9.33 -27.31 -4.75
C VAL A 454 8.44 -26.93 -5.94
N ILE A 455 7.30 -26.26 -5.68
CA ILE A 455 6.36 -25.85 -6.74
C ILE A 455 7.05 -24.91 -7.73
N THR A 456 7.77 -23.91 -7.21
CA THR A 456 8.43 -22.91 -8.05
C THR A 456 9.51 -23.54 -8.92
N VAL A 457 10.40 -24.38 -8.34
CA VAL A 457 11.48 -25.05 -9.09
C VAL A 457 10.93 -26.02 -10.15
N CYS A 458 9.90 -26.81 -9.79
CA CYS A 458 9.29 -27.73 -10.76
C CYS A 458 8.66 -27.00 -11.95
N LEU A 459 7.95 -25.90 -11.71
CA LEU A 459 7.31 -25.15 -12.77
C LEU A 459 8.33 -24.31 -13.59
N ASP A 460 9.36 -23.79 -12.96
CA ASP A 460 10.44 -23.06 -13.64
C ASP A 460 11.14 -23.96 -14.65
N GLY A 461 11.45 -25.22 -14.28
CA GLY A 461 12.00 -26.21 -15.20
C GLY A 461 11.09 -26.52 -16.39
N CYS A 462 9.77 -26.50 -16.20
CA CYS A 462 8.80 -26.65 -17.30
C CYS A 462 8.75 -25.38 -18.18
N PHE A 463 8.81 -24.20 -17.58
CA PHE A 463 8.68 -22.92 -18.30
C PHE A 463 9.96 -22.52 -19.05
N SER A 464 11.13 -22.96 -18.60
CA SER A 464 12.41 -22.67 -19.25
C SER A 464 12.48 -23.14 -20.71
N GLN A 465 11.67 -24.14 -21.08
CA GLN A 465 11.58 -24.67 -22.44
C GLN A 465 10.51 -23.97 -23.32
N MET A 466 9.72 -23.07 -22.74
CA MET A 466 8.65 -22.38 -23.45
C MET A 466 9.15 -21.03 -24.00
N PRO A 467 8.85 -20.69 -25.27
CA PRO A 467 9.13 -19.36 -25.81
C PRO A 467 8.48 -18.25 -24.97
N VAL A 468 9.02 -17.02 -25.09
CA VAL A 468 8.45 -15.85 -24.43
C VAL A 468 7.70 -15.04 -25.47
N ASP A 469 6.42 -15.31 -25.62
CA ASP A 469 5.49 -14.55 -26.45
C ASP A 469 4.10 -14.45 -25.79
N VAL A 470 3.19 -13.72 -26.40
CA VAL A 470 1.83 -13.47 -25.87
C VAL A 470 1.05 -14.77 -25.62
N LEU A 471 1.14 -15.74 -26.56
CA LEU A 471 0.40 -17.00 -26.46
C LEU A 471 0.92 -17.84 -25.28
N TYR A 472 2.24 -18.02 -25.22
CA TYR A 472 2.85 -18.78 -24.13
C TYR A 472 2.74 -18.06 -22.78
N LEU A 473 2.70 -16.72 -22.75
CA LEU A 473 2.40 -15.97 -21.54
C LEU A 473 1.01 -16.33 -20.99
N VAL A 474 -0.02 -16.37 -21.86
CA VAL A 474 -1.38 -16.81 -21.47
C VAL A 474 -1.36 -18.25 -20.94
N VAL A 475 -0.64 -19.14 -21.64
CA VAL A 475 -0.49 -20.55 -21.17
C VAL A 475 0.17 -20.61 -19.80
N ARG A 476 1.25 -19.86 -19.57
CA ARG A 476 1.92 -19.78 -18.26
C ARG A 476 0.97 -19.25 -17.19
N PHE A 477 0.15 -18.22 -17.48
CA PHE A 477 -0.87 -17.73 -16.56
C PHE A 477 -1.90 -18.81 -16.18
N LEU A 478 -2.38 -19.58 -17.15
CA LEU A 478 -3.31 -20.67 -16.91
C LEU A 478 -2.68 -21.80 -16.08
N ILE A 479 -1.45 -22.20 -16.39
CA ILE A 479 -0.70 -23.21 -15.63
C ILE A 479 -0.46 -22.72 -14.19
N CYS A 480 -0.04 -21.48 -13.98
CA CYS A 480 0.10 -20.92 -12.64
C CYS A 480 -1.26 -20.87 -11.92
N GLY A 481 -2.30 -20.35 -12.57
CA GLY A 481 -3.63 -20.20 -11.97
C GLY A 481 -4.28 -21.51 -11.56
N ILE A 482 -4.20 -22.53 -12.40
CA ILE A 482 -4.83 -23.83 -12.16
C ILE A 482 -3.82 -24.80 -11.54
N GLY A 483 -2.64 -24.94 -12.14
CA GLY A 483 -1.66 -25.97 -11.78
C GLY A 483 -1.16 -25.84 -10.35
N ILE A 484 -0.75 -24.64 -9.92
CA ILE A 484 -0.30 -24.42 -8.54
C ILE A 484 -1.39 -24.78 -7.54
N ASN A 485 -2.64 -24.35 -7.80
CA ASN A 485 -3.76 -24.64 -6.90
C ASN A 485 -4.13 -26.13 -6.89
N VAL A 486 -4.06 -26.82 -8.02
CA VAL A 486 -4.27 -28.28 -8.10
C VAL A 486 -3.19 -29.03 -7.33
N VAL A 487 -1.91 -28.66 -7.51
CA VAL A 487 -0.80 -29.28 -6.77
C VAL A 487 -0.95 -29.06 -5.26
N LEU A 488 -1.24 -27.83 -4.83
CA LEU A 488 -1.50 -27.53 -3.42
C LEU A 488 -2.70 -28.32 -2.88
N ALA A 489 -3.79 -28.43 -3.65
CA ALA A 489 -4.97 -29.20 -3.26
C ALA A 489 -4.66 -30.70 -3.09
N LEU A 490 -3.89 -31.28 -4.01
CA LEU A 490 -3.48 -32.69 -3.92
C LEU A 490 -2.59 -32.94 -2.71
N LEU A 491 -1.61 -32.08 -2.46
CA LEU A 491 -0.68 -32.21 -1.33
C LEU A 491 -1.37 -31.98 0.03
N MET A 492 -2.39 -31.12 0.06
CA MET A 492 -3.10 -30.74 1.28
C MET A 492 -4.49 -31.40 1.44
N CYS A 493 -4.88 -32.35 0.57
CA CYS A 493 -6.20 -32.98 0.59
C CYS A 493 -6.58 -33.62 1.94
N ARG A 494 -5.60 -34.15 2.68
CA ARG A 494 -5.80 -34.73 4.03
C ARG A 494 -5.72 -33.68 5.16
N ASN A 495 -5.38 -32.44 4.87
CA ASN A 495 -5.28 -31.40 5.90
C ASN A 495 -6.69 -30.96 6.35
N GLN A 496 -6.90 -30.91 7.66
CA GLN A 496 -8.20 -30.55 8.26
C GLN A 496 -8.70 -29.15 7.87
N TYR A 497 -7.79 -28.18 7.63
CA TYR A 497 -8.16 -26.82 7.23
C TYR A 497 -8.55 -26.77 5.75
N PHE A 498 -7.90 -27.54 4.90
CA PHE A 498 -8.30 -27.69 3.51
C PHE A 498 -9.71 -28.28 3.40
N GLN A 499 -9.96 -29.40 4.12
CA GLN A 499 -11.28 -30.04 4.16
C GLN A 499 -12.37 -29.10 4.69
N TYR A 500 -12.03 -28.27 5.69
CA TYR A 500 -12.93 -27.23 6.19
C TYR A 500 -13.33 -26.23 5.07
N TYR A 501 -12.38 -25.74 4.29
CA TYR A 501 -12.68 -24.78 3.20
C TYR A 501 -13.44 -25.45 2.05
N VAL A 502 -13.11 -26.67 1.68
CA VAL A 502 -13.87 -27.44 0.68
C VAL A 502 -15.32 -27.61 1.12
N HIS A 503 -15.55 -28.03 2.38
CA HIS A 503 -16.91 -28.16 2.92
C HIS A 503 -17.67 -26.82 2.94
N LEU A 504 -17.00 -25.75 3.33
CA LEU A 504 -17.58 -24.39 3.33
C LEU A 504 -18.03 -23.97 1.92
N ILE A 505 -17.17 -24.16 0.91
CA ILE A 505 -17.48 -23.83 -0.48
C ILE A 505 -18.64 -24.69 -0.99
N CYS A 506 -18.62 -25.99 -0.75
CA CYS A 506 -19.70 -26.88 -1.13
C CYS A 506 -21.04 -26.48 -0.48
N LYS A 507 -21.03 -26.10 0.79
CA LYS A 507 -22.20 -25.61 1.49
C LYS A 507 -22.74 -24.32 0.87
N MET A 508 -21.89 -23.34 0.59
CA MET A 508 -22.28 -22.08 -0.06
C MET A 508 -22.86 -22.29 -1.45
N ILE A 509 -22.29 -23.22 -2.23
CA ILE A 509 -22.83 -23.59 -3.55
C ILE A 509 -24.22 -24.20 -3.42
N LYS A 510 -24.39 -25.17 -2.49
CA LYS A 510 -25.69 -25.80 -2.23
C LYS A 510 -26.77 -24.79 -1.81
N GLU A 511 -26.43 -23.88 -0.88
CA GLU A 511 -27.34 -22.83 -0.43
C GLU A 511 -27.72 -21.83 -1.54
N ARG A 512 -26.78 -21.51 -2.44
CA ARG A 512 -27.01 -20.56 -3.54
C ARG A 512 -27.86 -21.16 -4.67
N PHE A 513 -27.67 -22.42 -4.96
CA PHE A 513 -28.40 -23.12 -6.03
C PHE A 513 -29.63 -23.90 -5.52
N ARG A 514 -29.93 -23.85 -4.19
CA ARG A 514 -31.03 -24.60 -3.56
C ARG A 514 -31.06 -26.09 -3.94
N ILE A 515 -29.90 -26.73 -4.11
CA ILE A 515 -29.74 -28.15 -4.37
C ILE A 515 -29.54 -28.89 -3.05
#